data_784845793933d5014193c46b6fb7c5d9
#
_entry.id   784845793933d5014193c46b6fb7c5d9
#
_cell.length_a   1.000
_cell.length_b   1.000
_cell.length_c   1.000
_cell.angle_alpha   90.00
_cell.angle_beta   90.00
_cell.angle_gamma   90.00
#
_symmetry.space_group_name_H-M   'P 1'
#
loop_
_entity.id
_entity.type
_entity.pdbx_description
1 polymer ?
#
loop_
_entity_poly.entity_id
_entity_poly.type
_entity_poly.pdbx_seq_one_letter_code
_entity_poly.pdbx_strand_id
1 'polypeptide(L)'
;GWALAHSRGGGGAAAAGEGTPSKEEKPKALAPWQYQFFYFGVKSVPGSVAFFVSALGAAAGWAALFHGAGHYPPDFTMPAFLAAAAACVGAATLAEAISPPHVDNLLVTYAAAATAFCLNESGIAPFLMQTCA
;
A
#
# COMPACT_ATOMS: atom_id res chain seq x y z
N GLY A 1 4.69 41.04 -15.02
CA GLY A 1 4.01 40.99 -16.29
C GLY A 1 4.30 39.65 -16.96
N TRP A 2 3.40 38.67 -16.88
CA TRP A 2 3.51 37.40 -17.63
C TRP A 2 2.57 37.51 -18.82
N ALA A 3 3.14 37.65 -20.04
CA ALA A 3 2.40 37.65 -21.28
C ALA A 3 2.02 36.26 -21.69
N LEU A 4 0.71 36.01 -21.79
CA LEU A 4 0.10 34.82 -22.41
C LEU A 4 0.28 34.92 -23.93
N ALA A 5 1.08 34.06 -24.53
CA ALA A 5 1.14 33.85 -25.96
C ALA A 5 0.06 32.83 -26.36
N HIS A 6 -1.06 33.34 -26.88
CA HIS A 6 -2.02 32.53 -27.63
C HIS A 6 -1.44 32.20 -29.00
N SER A 7 -1.12 30.95 -29.25
CA SER A 7 -0.90 30.42 -30.61
C SER A 7 -2.21 29.80 -31.11
N ARG A 8 -2.85 30.52 -32.02
CA ARG A 8 -3.92 30.08 -32.91
C ARG A 8 -3.30 29.51 -34.17
N GLY A 9 -3.72 28.35 -34.61
CA GLY A 9 -3.44 27.77 -35.91
C GLY A 9 -3.68 26.27 -35.86
N GLY A 10 -4.45 25.66 -36.63
CA GLY A 10 -5.02 25.81 -37.91
C GLY A 10 -5.76 24.52 -38.20
N GLY A 11 -6.88 24.60 -38.89
CA GLY A 11 -7.73 23.49 -39.25
C GLY A 11 -7.01 22.43 -40.11
N GLY A 12 -7.31 21.18 -39.83
CA GLY A 12 -6.85 20.01 -40.59
C GLY A 12 -7.99 19.02 -40.69
N ALA A 13 -8.40 18.79 -41.93
CA ALA A 13 -9.52 18.04 -42.44
C ALA A 13 -9.79 16.69 -41.75
N ALA A 14 -11.07 16.39 -41.62
CA ALA A 14 -11.61 15.05 -41.37
C ALA A 14 -11.08 14.05 -42.41
N ALA A 15 -10.21 13.15 -42.02
CA ALA A 15 -9.97 11.89 -42.68
C ALA A 15 -10.78 10.83 -41.95
N ALA A 16 -11.84 10.34 -42.58
CA ALA A 16 -12.55 9.14 -42.19
C ALA A 16 -11.54 7.95 -42.31
N GLY A 17 -10.90 7.65 -41.21
CA GLY A 17 -10.08 6.44 -41.03
C GLY A 17 -10.98 5.28 -40.78
N GLU A 18 -11.09 4.38 -41.78
CA GLU A 18 -11.66 3.05 -41.68
C GLU A 18 -11.25 2.38 -40.35
N GLY A 19 -12.26 2.02 -39.56
CA GLY A 19 -12.07 1.26 -38.35
C GLY A 19 -11.42 -0.08 -38.65
N THR A 20 -10.11 -0.13 -38.49
CA THR A 20 -9.40 -1.41 -38.40
C THR A 20 -10.01 -2.19 -37.26
N PRO A 21 -10.51 -3.43 -37.47
CA PRO A 21 -11.04 -4.24 -36.38
C PRO A 21 -9.91 -4.41 -35.37
N SER A 22 -10.18 -3.96 -34.14
CA SER A 22 -9.28 -4.13 -33.01
C SER A 22 -8.95 -5.61 -32.91
N LYS A 23 -7.68 -5.96 -33.17
CA LYS A 23 -7.16 -7.30 -32.93
C LYS A 23 -7.58 -7.67 -31.50
N GLU A 24 -8.39 -8.70 -31.39
CA GLU A 24 -8.68 -9.36 -30.12
C GLU A 24 -7.34 -9.69 -29.45
N GLU A 25 -6.94 -8.85 -28.53
CA GLU A 25 -5.70 -9.04 -27.79
C GLU A 25 -5.95 -10.24 -26.88
N LYS A 26 -5.41 -11.40 -27.28
CA LYS A 26 -5.47 -12.63 -26.49
C LYS A 26 -5.01 -12.30 -25.07
N PRO A 27 -5.74 -12.76 -24.04
CA PRO A 27 -5.37 -12.49 -22.66
C PRO A 27 -3.93 -12.95 -22.43
N LYS A 28 -3.08 -11.98 -22.10
CA LYS A 28 -1.66 -12.21 -21.89
C LYS A 28 -1.51 -13.15 -20.70
N ALA A 29 -0.93 -14.33 -20.92
CA ALA A 29 -0.71 -15.30 -19.85
C ALA A 29 0.08 -14.63 -18.72
N LEU A 30 -0.42 -14.74 -17.49
CA LEU A 30 0.26 -14.21 -16.31
C LEU A 30 1.60 -14.93 -16.10
N ALA A 31 2.64 -14.18 -15.77
CA ALA A 31 3.90 -14.78 -15.35
C ALA A 31 3.73 -15.52 -14.01
N PRO A 32 4.54 -16.59 -13.72
CA PRO A 32 4.35 -17.43 -12.55
C PRO A 32 4.43 -16.69 -11.20
N TRP A 33 5.01 -15.49 -11.17
CA TRP A 33 5.08 -14.62 -9.98
C TRP A 33 3.98 -13.56 -9.92
N GLN A 34 3.05 -13.56 -10.90
CA GLN A 34 1.92 -12.65 -10.97
C GLN A 34 0.65 -13.39 -10.53
N TYR A 35 -0.21 -12.69 -9.82
CA TYR A 35 -1.54 -13.18 -9.46
C TYR A 35 -2.59 -12.12 -9.74
N GLN A 36 -3.79 -12.58 -10.01
CA GLN A 36 -4.94 -11.71 -10.20
C GLN A 36 -6.05 -12.21 -9.27
N PHE A 37 -6.43 -11.35 -8.35
CA PHE A 37 -7.54 -11.64 -7.44
C PHE A 37 -8.79 -10.93 -7.97
N PHE A 38 -9.82 -11.71 -8.33
CA PHE A 38 -11.00 -11.24 -9.05
C PHE A 38 -10.60 -10.53 -10.36
N TYR A 39 -11.34 -9.48 -10.77
CA TYR A 39 -11.09 -8.69 -11.99
C TYR A 39 -10.23 -7.45 -11.72
N PHE A 40 -9.56 -7.38 -10.57
CA PHE A 40 -8.82 -6.19 -10.14
C PHE A 40 -7.33 -6.38 -10.40
N GLY A 41 -6.84 -5.79 -11.46
CA GLY A 41 -5.40 -5.63 -11.74
C GLY A 41 -4.50 -6.83 -11.51
N VAL A 42 -3.36 -6.86 -12.15
CA VAL A 42 -2.34 -7.88 -11.94
C VAL A 42 -1.40 -7.41 -10.84
N LYS A 43 -1.34 -8.15 -9.75
CA LYS A 43 -0.40 -7.93 -8.64
C LYS A 43 0.79 -8.89 -8.77
N SER A 44 1.90 -8.58 -8.12
CA SER A 44 3.09 -9.44 -8.14
C SER A 44 3.51 -9.84 -6.73
N VAL A 45 3.83 -11.10 -6.53
CA VAL A 45 4.34 -11.63 -5.25
C VAL A 45 5.59 -10.85 -4.78
N PRO A 46 6.59 -10.58 -5.65
CA PRO A 46 7.72 -9.76 -5.24
C PRO A 46 7.34 -8.37 -4.74
N GLY A 47 6.31 -7.73 -5.35
CA GLY A 47 5.82 -6.43 -4.91
C GLY A 47 5.24 -6.47 -3.50
N SER A 48 4.39 -7.45 -3.20
CA SER A 48 3.80 -7.63 -1.86
C SER A 48 4.87 -7.96 -0.81
N VAL A 49 5.85 -8.78 -1.16
CA VAL A 49 6.99 -9.07 -0.27
C VAL A 49 7.82 -7.81 0.00
N ALA A 50 8.13 -7.04 -1.03
CA ALA A 50 8.88 -5.79 -0.89
C ALA A 50 8.10 -4.79 -0.03
N PHE A 51 6.79 -4.67 -0.20
CA PHE A 51 5.93 -3.84 0.65
C PHE A 51 6.00 -4.29 2.12
N PHE A 52 5.83 -5.59 2.39
CA PHE A 52 5.89 -6.12 3.75
C PHE A 52 7.24 -5.85 4.42
N VAL A 53 8.35 -6.15 3.74
CA VAL A 53 9.69 -5.99 4.27
C VAL A 53 10.03 -4.52 4.52
N SER A 54 9.70 -3.63 3.58
CA SER A 54 9.98 -2.19 3.72
C SER A 54 9.13 -1.55 4.83
N ALA A 55 7.85 -1.90 4.93
CA ALA A 55 6.97 -1.38 5.98
C ALA A 55 7.40 -1.86 7.38
N LEU A 56 7.74 -3.14 7.51
CA LEU A 56 8.24 -3.68 8.78
C LEU A 56 9.61 -3.09 9.14
N GLY A 57 10.50 -2.93 8.18
CA GLY A 57 11.79 -2.28 8.36
C GLY A 57 11.66 -0.83 8.80
N ALA A 58 10.74 -0.08 8.20
CA ALA A 58 10.43 1.29 8.61
C ALA A 58 9.89 1.35 10.04
N ALA A 59 8.95 0.46 10.40
CA ALA A 59 8.43 0.38 11.76
C ALA A 59 9.51 0.03 12.79
N ALA A 60 10.38 -0.91 12.47
CA ALA A 60 11.51 -1.28 13.34
C ALA A 60 12.52 -0.14 13.52
N GLY A 61 12.87 0.53 12.42
CA GLY A 61 13.78 1.69 12.45
C GLY A 61 13.21 2.84 13.27
N TRP A 62 11.92 3.13 13.11
CA TRP A 62 11.22 4.14 13.88
C TRP A 62 11.18 3.80 15.37
N ALA A 63 10.81 2.54 15.71
CA ALA A 63 10.81 2.08 17.10
C ALA A 63 12.20 2.15 17.74
N ALA A 64 13.25 1.75 17.02
CA ALA A 64 14.62 1.85 17.52
C ALA A 64 15.05 3.30 17.81
N LEU A 65 14.67 4.23 16.91
CA LEU A 65 14.93 5.65 17.07
C LEU A 65 14.27 6.20 18.35
N PHE A 66 12.98 5.94 18.55
CA PHE A 66 12.24 6.44 19.71
C PHE A 66 12.62 5.75 21.00
N HIS A 67 12.98 4.46 20.94
CA HIS A 67 13.51 3.75 22.09
C HIS A 67 14.87 4.34 22.53
N GLY A 68 15.75 4.60 21.58
CA GLY A 68 17.03 5.25 21.85
C GLY A 68 16.90 6.69 22.39
N ALA A 69 15.83 7.39 22.01
CA ALA A 69 15.49 8.72 22.51
C ALA A 69 14.77 8.71 23.88
N GLY A 70 14.49 7.54 24.46
CA GLY A 70 13.83 7.42 25.78
C GLY A 70 12.33 7.76 25.77
N HIS A 71 11.66 7.68 24.62
CA HIS A 71 10.24 8.04 24.49
C HIS A 71 9.27 6.87 24.79
N TYR A 72 9.79 5.68 25.03
CA TYR A 72 8.96 4.51 25.38
C TYR A 72 8.93 4.26 26.88
N PRO A 73 7.82 3.72 27.40
CA PRO A 73 7.68 3.33 28.79
C PRO A 73 8.67 2.20 29.15
N PRO A 74 9.03 2.03 30.45
CA PRO A 74 10.03 1.07 30.89
C PRO A 74 9.67 -0.40 30.63
N ASP A 75 8.40 -0.71 30.48
CA ASP A 75 7.85 -2.02 30.16
C ASP A 75 7.78 -2.32 28.66
N PHE A 76 8.21 -1.36 27.81
CA PHE A 76 8.28 -1.56 26.37
C PHE A 76 9.32 -2.61 25.99
N THR A 77 8.90 -3.60 25.23
CA THR A 77 9.78 -4.63 24.70
C THR A 77 9.81 -4.63 23.16
N MET A 78 10.98 -4.47 22.59
CA MET A 78 11.15 -4.46 21.14
C MET A 78 10.60 -5.72 20.43
N PRO A 79 10.79 -6.96 20.96
CA PRO A 79 10.22 -8.13 20.32
C PRO A 79 8.68 -8.13 20.27
N ALA A 80 8.01 -7.69 21.35
CA ALA A 80 6.55 -7.59 21.37
C ALA A 80 6.05 -6.53 20.37
N PHE A 81 6.72 -5.38 20.30
CA PHE A 81 6.42 -4.36 19.30
C PHE A 81 6.57 -4.91 17.88
N LEU A 82 7.68 -5.59 17.57
CA LEU A 82 7.91 -6.15 16.24
C LEU A 82 6.88 -7.22 15.86
N ALA A 83 6.44 -8.04 16.82
CA ALA A 83 5.39 -9.02 16.59
C ALA A 83 4.04 -8.34 16.27
N ALA A 84 3.69 -7.30 17.01
CA ALA A 84 2.49 -6.50 16.75
C ALA A 84 2.57 -5.74 15.41
N ALA A 85 3.72 -5.13 15.11
CA ALA A 85 3.97 -4.46 13.84
C ALA A 85 3.87 -5.44 12.67
N ALA A 86 4.44 -6.65 12.81
CA ALA A 86 4.35 -7.69 11.78
C ALA A 86 2.91 -8.13 11.52
N ALA A 87 2.07 -8.23 12.56
CA ALA A 87 0.65 -8.52 12.41
C ALA A 87 -0.09 -7.40 11.65
N CYS A 88 0.15 -6.14 12.02
CA CYS A 88 -0.45 -4.97 11.35
C CYS A 88 -0.01 -4.87 9.88
N VAL A 89 1.29 -5.01 9.62
CA VAL A 89 1.85 -4.96 8.26
C VAL A 89 1.39 -6.16 7.45
N GLY A 90 1.26 -7.34 8.06
CA GLY A 90 0.71 -8.54 7.42
C GLY A 90 -0.74 -8.34 6.97
N ALA A 91 -1.59 -7.81 7.85
CA ALA A 91 -2.98 -7.47 7.51
C ALA A 91 -3.05 -6.41 6.40
N ALA A 92 -2.19 -5.38 6.45
CA ALA A 92 -2.08 -4.35 5.43
C ALA A 92 -1.66 -4.94 4.07
N THR A 93 -0.67 -5.85 4.06
CA THR A 93 -0.19 -6.53 2.85
C THR A 93 -1.28 -7.42 2.23
N LEU A 94 -2.06 -8.12 3.06
CA LEU A 94 -3.20 -8.90 2.59
C LEU A 94 -4.29 -8.00 2.00
N ALA A 95 -4.60 -6.90 2.68
CA ALA A 95 -5.57 -5.91 2.17
C ALA A 95 -5.12 -5.33 0.84
N GLU A 96 -3.83 -4.99 0.69
CA GLU A 96 -3.23 -4.52 -0.57
C GLU A 96 -3.39 -5.58 -1.67
N ALA A 97 -3.10 -6.86 -1.35
CA ALA A 97 -3.15 -7.96 -2.31
C ALA A 97 -4.55 -8.20 -2.90
N ILE A 98 -5.61 -8.00 -2.12
CA ILE A 98 -7.00 -8.26 -2.52
C ILE A 98 -7.76 -7.02 -2.96
N SER A 99 -7.22 -5.82 -2.73
CA SER A 99 -7.93 -4.56 -2.98
C SER A 99 -7.90 -4.13 -4.45
N PRO A 100 -8.96 -3.45 -4.93
CA PRO A 100 -8.96 -2.77 -6.21
C PRO A 100 -7.97 -1.59 -6.22
N PRO A 101 -7.35 -1.26 -7.37
CA PRO A 101 -6.26 -0.27 -7.46
C PRO A 101 -6.65 1.17 -7.10
N HIS A 102 -7.94 1.47 -6.93
CA HIS A 102 -8.40 2.82 -6.57
C HIS A 102 -8.69 3.01 -5.08
N VAL A 103 -8.81 1.91 -4.33
CA VAL A 103 -9.15 1.93 -2.89
C VAL A 103 -8.11 1.20 -2.03
N ASP A 104 -7.03 0.72 -2.63
CA ASP A 104 -5.98 -0.03 -1.96
C ASP A 104 -5.38 0.74 -0.78
N ASN A 105 -5.01 1.99 -0.95
CA ASN A 105 -4.46 2.82 0.13
C ASN A 105 -5.41 2.97 1.32
N LEU A 106 -6.72 3.08 1.06
CA LEU A 106 -7.74 3.17 2.11
C LEU A 106 -7.86 1.85 2.87
N LEU A 107 -7.95 0.74 2.12
CA LEU A 107 -8.09 -0.60 2.71
C LEU A 107 -6.86 -1.02 3.50
N VAL A 108 -5.67 -0.73 2.99
CA VAL A 108 -4.37 -0.98 3.68
C VAL A 108 -4.33 -0.23 5.01
N THR A 109 -4.64 1.06 5.01
CA THR A 109 -4.66 1.89 6.22
C THR A 109 -5.70 1.39 7.22
N TYR A 110 -6.91 1.07 6.74
CA TYR A 110 -7.97 0.56 7.60
C TYR A 110 -7.62 -0.81 8.20
N ALA A 111 -7.07 -1.73 7.41
CA ALA A 111 -6.66 -3.05 7.89
C ALA A 111 -5.56 -2.96 8.96
N ALA A 112 -4.56 -2.12 8.75
CA ALA A 112 -3.51 -1.89 9.74
C ALA A 112 -4.08 -1.30 11.04
N ALA A 113 -4.92 -0.27 10.95
CA ALA A 113 -5.53 0.39 12.10
C ALA A 113 -6.47 -0.55 12.87
N ALA A 114 -7.32 -1.31 12.18
CA ALA A 114 -8.21 -2.29 12.80
C ALA A 114 -7.43 -3.39 13.53
N THR A 115 -6.34 -3.88 12.91
CA THR A 115 -5.47 -4.88 13.56
C THR A 115 -4.80 -4.31 14.81
N ALA A 116 -4.27 -3.09 14.74
CA ALA A 116 -3.67 -2.42 15.89
C ALA A 116 -4.69 -2.23 17.03
N PHE A 117 -5.90 -1.82 16.68
CA PHE A 117 -7.00 -1.69 17.66
C PHE A 117 -7.32 -3.03 18.33
N CYS A 118 -7.50 -4.10 17.54
CA CYS A 118 -7.78 -5.44 18.09
C CYS A 118 -6.65 -5.96 19.00
N LEU A 119 -5.38 -5.72 18.63
CA LEU A 119 -4.24 -6.11 19.46
C LEU A 119 -4.19 -5.33 20.78
N ASN A 120 -4.56 -4.06 20.75
CA ASN A 120 -4.66 -3.23 21.95
C ASN A 120 -5.79 -3.71 22.86
N GLU A 121 -7.00 -3.91 22.35
CA GLU A 121 -8.16 -4.38 23.11
C GLU A 121 -7.95 -5.79 23.70
N SER A 122 -7.23 -6.66 23.00
CA SER A 122 -6.90 -8.00 23.51
C SER A 122 -5.81 -7.99 24.58
N GLY A 123 -5.20 -6.84 24.88
CA GLY A 123 -4.11 -6.71 25.85
C GLY A 123 -2.77 -7.32 25.37
N ILE A 124 -2.69 -7.74 24.10
CA ILE A 124 -1.46 -8.30 23.50
C ILE A 124 -0.42 -7.21 23.27
N ALA A 125 -0.88 -6.01 22.90
CA ALA A 125 0.01 -4.90 22.59
C ALA A 125 -0.57 -3.56 23.11
N PRO A 126 -0.73 -3.40 24.43
CA PRO A 126 -1.36 -2.21 25.02
C PRO A 126 -0.58 -0.92 24.75
N PHE A 127 0.72 -1.03 24.41
CA PHE A 127 1.59 0.10 24.09
C PHE A 127 1.30 0.74 22.73
N LEU A 128 0.54 0.10 21.83
CA LEU A 128 0.28 0.67 20.49
C LEU A 128 -0.58 1.94 20.54
N MET A 129 -1.38 2.13 21.58
CA MET A 129 -2.26 3.30 21.71
C MET A 129 -1.84 4.25 22.84
N GLN A 130 -0.91 3.87 23.71
CA GLN A 130 -0.47 4.72 24.82
C GLN A 130 0.37 5.94 24.39
N THR A 131 0.85 5.96 23.17
CA THR A 131 1.67 7.06 22.63
C THR A 131 0.86 8.27 22.16
N CYS A 132 -0.48 8.23 22.26
CA CYS A 132 -1.37 9.30 21.81
C CYS A 132 -2.04 10.07 22.97
N ALA A 133 -1.66 9.81 24.21
CA ALA A 133 -2.16 10.51 25.42
C ALA A 133 -1.07 11.48 26.01
#